data_30958984ad091ff90aa409e26fb23c67
#
_entry.id   30958984ad091ff90aa409e26fb23c67
#
_cell.length_a   1.000
_cell.length_b   1.000
_cell.length_c   1.000
_cell.angle_alpha   90.00
_cell.angle_beta   90.00
_cell.angle_gamma   90.00
#
_symmetry.space_group_name_H-M   'P 1'
#
loop_
_entity.id
_entity.type
_entity.pdbx_description
1 polymer ?
#
loop_
_entity_poly.entity_id
_entity_poly.type
_entity_poly.pdbx_seq_one_letter_code
_entity_poly.pdbx_strand_id
1 'polypeptide(L)'
;MNDGPVAPLVTTRHDEDVAVIEFDDGKANALGHDAIEAILSAFDEVEDAGAVVLAGRPERFSAGFDLKVMAAGPDAARGLLRRGVDLFLRMYLYPRPVVAACTGHALAAGAILLMCSDLRIGSRGDYRIGLPEVTIGMSLPVFATELARDRISKRHYTRATALGT
;
A
#
# COMPACT_ATOMS: atom_id res chain seq x y z
N MET A 1 -2.21 19.53 -28.02
CA MET A 1 -2.23 19.02 -26.62
C MET A 1 -3.35 18.01 -26.58
N ASN A 2 -3.04 16.77 -26.35
CA ASN A 2 -4.01 15.68 -26.43
C ASN A 2 -4.52 15.43 -24.99
N ASP A 3 -5.54 16.18 -24.57
CA ASP A 3 -6.25 15.93 -23.32
C ASP A 3 -7.27 14.81 -23.51
N GLY A 4 -6.74 13.60 -23.72
CA GLY A 4 -7.55 12.40 -23.52
C GLY A 4 -7.94 12.26 -22.05
N PRO A 5 -9.05 11.59 -21.73
CA PRO A 5 -9.46 11.39 -20.33
C PRO A 5 -8.30 10.72 -19.56
N VAL A 6 -7.90 11.35 -18.45
CA VAL A 6 -6.89 10.76 -17.55
C VAL A 6 -7.49 9.47 -16.99
N ALA A 7 -6.79 8.36 -17.17
CA ALA A 7 -7.24 7.09 -16.61
C ALA A 7 -7.38 7.21 -15.07
N PRO A 8 -8.40 6.61 -14.46
CA PRO A 8 -8.58 6.65 -13.02
C PRO A 8 -7.40 5.97 -12.32
N LEU A 9 -6.98 6.51 -11.17
CA LEU A 9 -5.89 5.95 -10.35
C LEU A 9 -6.21 4.57 -9.80
N VAL A 10 -7.49 4.31 -9.59
CA VAL A 10 -8.00 3.05 -9.04
C VAL A 10 -9.19 2.62 -9.87
N THR A 11 -9.25 1.34 -10.19
CA THR A 11 -10.39 0.70 -10.82
C THR A 11 -10.86 -0.48 -9.99
N THR A 12 -12.17 -0.72 -10.00
CA THR A 12 -12.81 -1.86 -9.35
C THR A 12 -13.43 -2.77 -10.37
N ARG A 13 -13.34 -4.08 -10.15
CA ARG A 13 -14.08 -5.08 -10.91
C ARG A 13 -14.52 -6.21 -10.00
N HIS A 14 -15.59 -6.88 -10.36
CA HIS A 14 -16.10 -8.05 -9.66
C HIS A 14 -15.86 -9.31 -10.48
N ASP A 15 -15.51 -10.37 -9.80
CA ASP A 15 -15.44 -11.73 -10.31
C ASP A 15 -16.19 -12.60 -9.30
N GLU A 16 -17.46 -12.90 -9.62
CA GLU A 16 -18.43 -13.49 -8.69
C GLU A 16 -18.53 -12.68 -7.39
N ASP A 17 -18.19 -13.29 -6.24
CA ASP A 17 -18.23 -12.68 -4.91
C ASP A 17 -16.90 -12.03 -4.49
N VAL A 18 -15.94 -11.95 -5.40
CA VAL A 18 -14.62 -11.33 -5.16
C VAL A 18 -14.54 -9.99 -5.88
N ALA A 19 -14.24 -8.93 -5.14
CA ALA A 19 -13.91 -7.64 -5.72
C ALA A 19 -12.40 -7.50 -5.90
N VAL A 20 -11.98 -6.96 -7.04
CA VAL A 20 -10.58 -6.64 -7.30
C VAL A 20 -10.45 -5.12 -7.44
N ILE A 21 -9.64 -4.54 -6.59
CA ILE A 21 -9.23 -3.14 -6.59
C ILE A 21 -7.84 -3.07 -7.22
N GLU A 22 -7.73 -2.42 -8.38
CA GLU A 22 -6.45 -2.24 -9.08
C GLU A 22 -5.98 -0.80 -8.95
N PHE A 23 -4.79 -0.60 -8.39
CA PHE A 23 -4.15 0.70 -8.24
C PHE A 23 -3.04 0.87 -9.28
N ASP A 24 -3.18 1.87 -10.15
CA ASP A 24 -2.20 2.22 -11.19
C ASP A 24 -2.13 3.75 -11.37
N ASP A 25 -1.04 4.36 -10.90
CA ASP A 25 -0.73 5.78 -11.12
C ASP A 25 0.07 6.04 -12.42
N GLY A 26 0.27 5.01 -13.22
CA GLY A 26 1.11 5.05 -14.43
C GLY A 26 2.62 5.13 -14.16
N LYS A 27 3.04 5.13 -12.89
CA LYS A 27 4.44 5.35 -12.48
C LYS A 27 4.88 4.33 -11.41
N ALA A 28 5.06 4.81 -10.18
CA ALA A 28 5.60 4.02 -9.08
C ALA A 28 4.53 3.53 -8.10
N ASN A 29 3.27 3.81 -8.32
CA ASN A 29 2.16 3.60 -7.38
C ASN A 29 2.47 4.26 -6.03
N ALA A 30 2.74 5.58 -6.09
CA ALA A 30 3.01 6.35 -4.90
C ALA A 30 1.71 6.74 -4.19
N LEU A 31 1.71 6.60 -2.87
CA LEU A 31 0.56 6.94 -2.00
C LEU A 31 0.58 8.44 -1.69
N GLY A 32 0.04 9.25 -2.59
CA GLY A 32 -0.36 10.63 -2.36
C GLY A 32 -1.79 10.71 -1.80
N HIS A 33 -2.28 11.93 -1.52
CA HIS A 33 -3.63 12.13 -1.01
C HIS A 33 -4.69 11.54 -1.96
N ASP A 34 -4.61 11.84 -3.26
CA ASP A 34 -5.59 11.36 -4.24
C ASP A 34 -5.61 9.84 -4.37
N ALA A 35 -4.43 9.20 -4.32
CA ALA A 35 -4.31 7.75 -4.37
C ALA A 35 -4.92 7.09 -3.13
N ILE A 36 -4.64 7.64 -1.94
CA ILE A 36 -5.19 7.15 -0.68
C ILE A 36 -6.72 7.27 -0.68
N GLU A 37 -7.26 8.43 -1.08
CA GLU A 37 -8.71 8.64 -1.16
C GLU A 37 -9.37 7.70 -2.18
N ALA A 38 -8.75 7.52 -3.35
CA ALA A 38 -9.27 6.62 -4.36
C ALA A 38 -9.32 5.16 -3.88
N ILE A 39 -8.27 4.70 -3.18
CA ILE A 39 -8.25 3.35 -2.61
C ILE A 39 -9.29 3.21 -1.49
N LEU A 40 -9.42 4.19 -0.59
CA LEU A 40 -10.44 4.19 0.46
C LEU A 40 -11.85 4.12 -0.12
N SER A 41 -12.15 4.97 -1.13
CA SER A 41 -13.44 4.95 -1.84
C SER A 41 -13.71 3.60 -2.49
N ALA A 42 -12.69 2.99 -3.10
CA ALA A 42 -12.83 1.66 -3.69
C ALA A 42 -13.18 0.58 -2.66
N PHE A 43 -12.60 0.64 -1.45
CA PHE A 43 -12.98 -0.26 -0.35
C PHE A 43 -14.42 -0.05 0.12
N ASP A 44 -14.93 1.18 0.06
CA ASP A 44 -16.32 1.48 0.40
C ASP A 44 -17.28 0.99 -0.70
N GLU A 45 -16.92 1.16 -1.97
CA GLU A 45 -17.69 0.68 -3.12
C GLU A 45 -17.88 -0.84 -3.16
N VAL A 46 -16.94 -1.59 -2.60
CA VAL A 46 -16.94 -3.07 -2.65
C VAL A 46 -17.27 -3.72 -1.29
N GLU A 47 -17.91 -3.00 -0.38
CA GLU A 47 -18.18 -3.50 0.98
C GLU A 47 -19.08 -4.74 1.03
N ASP A 48 -19.90 -4.95 0.01
CA ASP A 48 -20.79 -6.10 -0.12
C ASP A 48 -20.09 -7.37 -0.67
N ALA A 49 -18.87 -7.26 -1.18
CA ALA A 49 -18.13 -8.41 -1.70
C ALA A 49 -17.72 -9.38 -0.57
N GLY A 50 -17.70 -10.68 -0.85
CA GLY A 50 -17.26 -11.70 0.10
C GLY A 50 -15.76 -11.67 0.39
N ALA A 51 -14.94 -11.18 -0.55
CA ALA A 51 -13.51 -10.96 -0.37
C ALA A 51 -13.02 -9.82 -1.28
N VAL A 52 -11.91 -9.18 -0.89
CA VAL A 52 -11.29 -8.11 -1.67
C VAL A 52 -9.85 -8.47 -2.02
N VAL A 53 -9.48 -8.24 -3.28
CA VAL A 53 -8.10 -8.32 -3.76
C VAL A 53 -7.60 -6.91 -4.04
N LEU A 54 -6.53 -6.47 -3.39
CA LEU A 54 -5.83 -5.25 -3.75
C LEU A 54 -4.62 -5.61 -4.62
N ALA A 55 -4.59 -5.12 -5.84
CA ALA A 55 -3.51 -5.33 -6.81
C ALA A 55 -2.84 -4.00 -7.18
N GLY A 56 -1.55 -4.04 -7.47
CA GLY A 56 -0.85 -2.95 -8.11
C GLY A 56 -0.75 -3.15 -9.63
N ARG A 57 -0.13 -2.19 -10.30
CA ARG A 57 0.22 -2.33 -11.71
C ARG A 57 1.35 -3.37 -11.91
N PRO A 58 1.58 -3.86 -13.15
CA PRO A 58 2.70 -4.76 -13.41
C PRO A 58 4.04 -4.20 -12.90
N GLU A 59 4.83 -5.04 -12.24
CA GLU A 59 6.14 -4.76 -11.65
C GLU A 59 6.15 -3.74 -10.48
N ARG A 60 5.04 -3.13 -10.14
CA ARG A 60 4.92 -2.10 -9.10
C ARG A 60 3.67 -2.28 -8.27
N PHE A 61 3.82 -2.83 -7.07
CA PHE A 61 2.70 -2.82 -6.13
C PHE A 61 2.52 -1.41 -5.53
N SER A 62 3.54 -0.90 -4.86
CA SER A 62 3.60 0.49 -4.40
C SER A 62 5.02 0.87 -3.93
N ALA A 63 5.47 2.08 -4.28
CA ALA A 63 6.73 2.64 -3.79
C ALA A 63 6.63 3.28 -2.39
N GLY A 64 5.43 3.30 -1.79
CA GLY A 64 5.17 3.97 -0.54
C GLY A 64 4.65 5.39 -0.70
N PHE A 65 4.76 6.21 0.34
CA PHE A 65 4.25 7.58 0.33
C PHE A 65 4.90 8.45 -0.75
N ASP A 66 4.12 9.39 -1.31
CA ASP A 66 4.61 10.37 -2.27
C ASP A 66 5.66 11.27 -1.60
N LEU A 67 6.91 11.11 -2.05
CA LEU A 67 8.05 11.85 -1.52
C LEU A 67 7.97 13.36 -1.77
N LYS A 68 7.23 13.81 -2.79
CA LYS A 68 7.02 15.24 -3.03
C LYS A 68 6.16 15.85 -1.93
N VAL A 69 5.09 15.16 -1.54
CA VAL A 69 4.23 15.59 -0.42
C VAL A 69 5.01 15.52 0.89
N MET A 70 5.77 14.43 1.12
CA MET A 70 6.61 14.26 2.30
C MET A 70 7.66 15.37 2.44
N ALA A 71 8.21 15.85 1.34
CA ALA A 71 9.24 16.91 1.31
C ALA A 71 8.64 18.35 1.34
N ALA A 72 7.34 18.52 1.19
CA ALA A 72 6.69 19.84 1.17
C ALA A 72 6.63 20.54 2.54
N GLY A 73 6.98 19.82 3.60
CA GLY A 73 7.10 20.35 4.95
C GLY A 73 6.45 19.46 6.02
N PRO A 74 6.70 19.75 7.30
CA PRO A 74 6.26 18.87 8.39
C PRO A 74 4.75 18.69 8.48
N ASP A 75 3.96 19.73 8.15
CA ASP A 75 2.50 19.65 8.22
C ASP A 75 1.93 18.83 7.06
N ALA A 76 2.47 18.99 5.84
CA ALA A 76 2.10 18.18 4.69
C ALA A 76 2.43 16.69 4.93
N ALA A 77 3.62 16.41 5.42
CA ALA A 77 4.04 15.06 5.77
C ALA A 77 3.13 14.44 6.84
N ARG A 78 2.82 15.18 7.91
CA ARG A 78 1.89 14.72 8.96
C ARG A 78 0.49 14.46 8.42
N GLY A 79 -0.02 15.32 7.55
CA GLY A 79 -1.31 15.15 6.90
C GLY A 79 -1.35 13.86 6.09
N LEU A 80 -0.34 13.63 5.25
CA LEU A 80 -0.24 12.42 4.44
C LEU A 80 -0.12 11.15 5.30
N LEU A 81 0.73 11.18 6.33
CA LEU A 81 0.88 10.05 7.26
C LEU A 81 -0.44 9.69 7.95
N ARG A 82 -1.23 10.69 8.41
CA ARG A 82 -2.55 10.45 9.02
C ARG A 82 -3.50 9.76 8.05
N ARG A 83 -3.61 10.26 6.82
CA ARG A 83 -4.47 9.62 5.81
C ARG A 83 -3.98 8.21 5.45
N GLY A 84 -2.65 8.01 5.42
CA GLY A 84 -2.09 6.66 5.27
C GLY A 84 -2.50 5.72 6.39
N VAL A 85 -2.48 6.19 7.64
CA VAL A 85 -2.96 5.38 8.79
C VAL A 85 -4.44 5.04 8.65
N ASP A 86 -5.29 5.97 8.19
CA ASP A 86 -6.71 5.69 7.94
C ASP A 86 -6.87 4.55 6.92
N LEU A 87 -6.11 4.58 5.81
CA LEU A 87 -6.10 3.50 4.82
C LEU A 87 -5.63 2.17 5.41
N PHE A 88 -4.52 2.18 6.16
CA PHE A 88 -3.99 0.96 6.78
C PHE A 88 -4.97 0.35 7.78
N LEU A 89 -5.63 1.17 8.59
CA LEU A 89 -6.65 0.71 9.53
C LEU A 89 -7.90 0.20 8.79
N ARG A 90 -8.33 0.88 7.71
CA ARG A 90 -9.44 0.42 6.88
C ARG A 90 -9.19 -0.99 6.34
N MET A 91 -8.00 -1.25 5.84
CA MET A 91 -7.61 -2.57 5.33
C MET A 91 -7.48 -3.60 6.46
N TYR A 92 -6.76 -3.24 7.53
CA TYR A 92 -6.47 -4.16 8.64
C TYR A 92 -7.72 -4.62 9.40
N LEU A 93 -8.71 -3.72 9.53
CA LEU A 93 -9.97 -3.96 10.21
C LEU A 93 -11.12 -4.30 9.25
N TYR A 94 -10.82 -4.54 7.98
CA TYR A 94 -11.86 -4.82 6.99
C TYR A 94 -12.64 -6.09 7.37
N PRO A 95 -13.99 -6.08 7.31
CA PRO A 95 -14.79 -7.19 7.83
C PRO A 95 -14.83 -8.42 6.92
N ARG A 96 -14.13 -8.39 5.80
CA ARG A 96 -13.98 -9.48 4.83
C ARG A 96 -12.51 -9.77 4.58
N PRO A 97 -12.16 -10.96 4.08
CA PRO A 97 -10.77 -11.26 3.71
C PRO A 97 -10.20 -10.26 2.70
N VAL A 98 -9.03 -9.73 2.99
CA VAL A 98 -8.26 -8.87 2.08
C VAL A 98 -7.02 -9.60 1.62
N VAL A 99 -6.88 -9.78 0.31
CA VAL A 99 -5.72 -10.38 -0.32
C VAL A 99 -4.90 -9.31 -1.03
N ALA A 100 -3.64 -9.14 -0.68
CA ALA A 100 -2.74 -8.31 -1.46
C ALA A 100 -2.10 -9.14 -2.59
N ALA A 101 -2.41 -8.78 -3.84
CA ALA A 101 -1.71 -9.28 -5.02
C ALA A 101 -0.50 -8.40 -5.28
N CYS A 102 0.65 -8.77 -4.70
CA CYS A 102 1.90 -8.03 -4.83
C CYS A 102 2.49 -8.24 -6.22
N THR A 103 2.13 -7.37 -7.15
CA THR A 103 2.47 -7.45 -8.57
C THR A 103 3.93 -7.06 -8.89
N GLY A 104 4.70 -6.64 -7.88
CA GLY A 104 6.08 -6.22 -8.06
C GLY A 104 6.67 -5.57 -6.81
N HIS A 105 7.49 -4.53 -6.99
CA HIS A 105 8.11 -3.82 -5.87
C HIS A 105 7.08 -3.27 -4.89
N ALA A 106 7.31 -3.48 -3.59
CA ALA A 106 6.48 -2.96 -2.49
C ALA A 106 7.39 -2.42 -1.39
N LEU A 107 7.53 -1.11 -1.31
CA LEU A 107 8.50 -0.45 -0.42
C LEU A 107 7.80 0.51 0.55
N ALA A 108 8.36 0.65 1.74
CA ALA A 108 7.89 1.59 2.75
C ALA A 108 6.37 1.40 3.03
N ALA A 109 5.57 2.44 2.87
CA ALA A 109 4.11 2.36 3.00
C ALA A 109 3.46 1.30 2.08
N GLY A 110 4.07 0.96 0.93
CA GLY A 110 3.63 -0.15 0.08
C GLY A 110 3.82 -1.53 0.76
N ALA A 111 4.92 -1.72 1.49
CA ALA A 111 5.10 -2.92 2.30
C ALA A 111 4.15 -2.96 3.50
N ILE A 112 3.77 -1.80 4.03
CA ILE A 112 2.76 -1.69 5.10
C ILE A 112 1.38 -2.16 4.58
N LEU A 113 0.98 -1.77 3.37
CA LEU A 113 -0.25 -2.30 2.74
C LEU A 113 -0.25 -3.83 2.67
N LEU A 114 0.89 -4.45 2.29
CA LEU A 114 1.00 -5.91 2.31
C LEU A 114 0.80 -6.48 3.71
N MET A 115 1.34 -5.83 4.75
CA MET A 115 1.19 -6.30 6.13
C MET A 115 -0.22 -6.11 6.68
N CYS A 116 -1.00 -5.16 6.15
CA CYS A 116 -2.40 -4.95 6.52
C CYS A 116 -3.35 -5.99 5.93
N SER A 117 -2.95 -6.72 4.89
CA SER A 117 -3.78 -7.76 4.28
C SER A 117 -3.69 -9.09 5.03
N ASP A 118 -4.74 -9.92 4.90
CA ASP A 118 -4.80 -11.26 5.48
C ASP A 118 -3.88 -12.23 4.74
N LEU A 119 -3.91 -12.19 3.41
CA LEU A 119 -3.06 -12.99 2.54
C LEU A 119 -2.23 -12.09 1.61
N ARG A 120 -1.05 -12.57 1.29
CA ARG A 120 -0.10 -11.93 0.37
C ARG A 120 0.33 -12.92 -0.69
N ILE A 121 0.06 -12.60 -1.95
CA ILE A 121 0.46 -13.40 -3.10
C ILE A 121 1.38 -12.53 -3.94
N GLY A 122 2.63 -12.95 -4.12
CA GLY A 122 3.63 -12.20 -4.87
C GLY A 122 3.89 -12.77 -6.24
N SER A 123 4.08 -11.88 -7.22
CA SER A 123 4.62 -12.25 -8.53
C SER A 123 6.06 -12.75 -8.40
N ARG A 124 6.45 -13.69 -9.27
CA ARG A 124 7.84 -14.11 -9.37
C ARG A 124 8.65 -13.07 -10.12
N GLY A 125 9.83 -12.76 -9.62
CA GLY A 125 10.74 -11.77 -10.22
C GLY A 125 11.75 -11.26 -9.21
N ASP A 126 12.67 -10.41 -9.68
CA ASP A 126 13.65 -9.72 -8.83
C ASP A 126 13.03 -8.44 -8.24
N TYR A 127 12.08 -8.62 -7.34
CA TYR A 127 11.36 -7.53 -6.70
C TYR A 127 11.87 -7.25 -5.29
N ARG A 128 11.90 -5.97 -4.94
CA ARG A 128 12.25 -5.51 -3.59
C ARG A 128 10.98 -5.30 -2.79
N ILE A 129 10.89 -5.97 -1.64
CA ILE A 129 9.78 -5.82 -0.69
C ILE A 129 10.41 -5.52 0.67
N GLY A 130 10.04 -4.42 1.31
CA GLY A 130 10.63 -4.09 2.61
C GLY A 130 10.35 -2.68 3.10
N LEU A 131 10.94 -2.38 4.26
CA LEU A 131 10.81 -1.12 4.99
C LEU A 131 12.17 -0.38 4.96
N PRO A 132 12.52 0.29 3.85
CA PRO A 132 13.84 0.88 3.67
C PRO A 132 14.03 2.23 4.37
N GLU A 133 13.11 2.68 5.23
CA GLU A 133 13.10 4.00 5.85
C GLU A 133 14.44 4.34 6.53
N VAL A 134 15.03 3.38 7.24
CA VAL A 134 16.32 3.56 7.92
C VAL A 134 17.46 3.87 6.93
N THR A 135 17.39 3.34 5.70
CA THR A 135 18.43 3.56 4.67
C THR A 135 18.41 4.99 4.10
N ILE A 136 17.33 5.72 4.31
CA ILE A 136 17.18 7.12 3.89
C ILE A 136 17.10 8.07 5.10
N GLY A 137 17.55 7.61 6.30
CA GLY A 137 17.60 8.41 7.52
C GLY A 137 16.25 8.70 8.17
N MET A 138 15.22 7.93 7.85
CA MET A 138 13.90 8.04 8.45
C MET A 138 13.67 6.93 9.48
N SER A 139 12.99 7.27 10.58
CA SER A 139 12.51 6.27 11.54
C SER A 139 11.18 5.69 11.08
N LEU A 140 10.97 4.39 11.36
CA LEU A 140 9.64 3.80 11.20
C LEU A 140 8.68 4.37 12.25
N PRO A 141 7.45 4.73 11.87
CA PRO A 141 6.40 5.06 12.81
C PRO A 141 6.09 3.88 13.74
N VAL A 142 5.62 4.19 14.96
CA VAL A 142 5.30 3.15 15.97
C VAL A 142 4.32 2.12 15.40
N PHE A 143 3.26 2.54 14.72
CA PHE A 143 2.27 1.62 14.14
C PHE A 143 2.90 0.64 13.14
N ALA A 144 3.83 1.11 12.29
CA ALA A 144 4.50 0.25 11.30
C ALA A 144 5.42 -0.77 12.00
N THR A 145 6.07 -0.35 13.09
CA THR A 145 6.93 -1.22 13.91
C THR A 145 6.11 -2.32 14.60
N GLU A 146 4.95 -1.96 15.20
CA GLU A 146 4.08 -2.92 15.85
C GLU A 146 3.40 -3.87 14.84
N LEU A 147 2.95 -3.35 13.70
CA LEU A 147 2.42 -4.17 12.63
C LEU A 147 3.46 -5.15 12.07
N ALA A 148 4.70 -4.69 11.88
CA ALA A 148 5.80 -5.56 11.46
C ALA A 148 6.10 -6.64 12.51
N ARG A 149 6.01 -6.32 13.81
CA ARG A 149 6.19 -7.29 14.91
C ARG A 149 5.13 -8.38 14.89
N ASP A 150 3.90 -8.04 14.53
CA ASP A 150 2.77 -8.98 14.43
C ASP A 150 2.86 -9.84 13.16
N ARG A 151 3.22 -9.24 12.02
CA ARG A 151 3.08 -9.84 10.69
C ARG A 151 4.35 -10.47 10.12
N ILE A 152 5.52 -10.07 10.62
CA ILE A 152 6.83 -10.60 10.17
C ILE A 152 7.37 -11.58 11.19
N SER A 153 7.86 -12.73 10.73
CA SER A 153 8.47 -13.70 11.63
C SER A 153 9.63 -13.08 12.42
N LYS A 154 9.81 -13.48 13.67
CA LYS A 154 10.89 -12.99 14.56
C LYS A 154 12.28 -13.05 13.92
N ARG A 155 12.49 -14.05 13.07
CA ARG A 155 13.74 -14.24 12.33
C ARG A 155 14.06 -13.08 11.37
N HIS A 156 13.04 -12.46 10.77
CA HIS A 156 13.19 -11.43 9.75
C HIS A 156 12.88 -10.01 10.27
N TYR A 157 12.29 -9.89 11.45
CA TYR A 157 11.83 -8.62 12.00
C TYR A 157 12.94 -7.56 12.06
N THR A 158 14.07 -7.86 12.74
CA THR A 158 15.19 -6.90 12.89
C THR A 158 15.77 -6.52 11.53
N ARG A 159 15.89 -7.47 10.63
CA ARG A 159 16.39 -7.22 9.28
C ARG A 159 15.48 -6.26 8.53
N ALA A 160 14.19 -6.50 8.56
CA ALA A 160 13.20 -5.67 7.87
C ALA A 160 13.09 -4.25 8.47
N THR A 161 13.10 -4.12 9.81
CA THR A 161 12.79 -2.84 10.49
C THR A 161 14.01 -1.99 10.82
N ALA A 162 15.15 -2.62 11.16
CA ALA A 162 16.34 -1.90 11.59
C ALA A 162 17.44 -1.85 10.51
N LEU A 163 17.47 -2.79 9.58
CA LEU A 163 18.46 -2.81 8.50
C LEU A 163 17.89 -2.39 7.16
N GLY A 164 16.55 -2.35 7.01
CA GLY A 164 15.88 -1.94 5.77
C GLY A 164 16.10 -2.90 4.59
N THR A 165 16.34 -4.20 4.86
CA THR A 165 16.69 -5.21 3.84
C THR A 165 15.85 -6.46 3.93
#